data_dc718557cd8463655e8b0eab998c4eb0
#
_entry.id   dc718557cd8463655e8b0eab998c4eb0
#
_cell.length_a   1.000
_cell.length_b   1.000
_cell.length_c   1.000
_cell.angle_alpha   90.00
_cell.angle_beta   90.00
_cell.angle_gamma   90.00
#
_symmetry.space_group_name_H-M   'P 1'
#
loop_
_entity.id
_entity.type
_entity.pdbx_description
1 polymer ?
#
loop_
_entity_poly.entity_id
_entity_poly.type
_entity_poly.pdbx_seq_one_letter_code
_entity_poly.pdbx_strand_id
1 'polypeptide(L)'
;VCHLGESDGNWTQRTTTDFKEEKTGKLPDFIGCGFQKSATSALSINLNQHPDIHIPFCEHDDCPYNVEFNFFSSLSQANTWHLGVDWYKSNFPNDGRMCGEISPNYCWVVDEVSKKIYENHPNAKLLFSLRNPIDRAYSAYNMYTQIYPKSNRWGGWKINESFIWNLKNTPAFHINYLE
;
A
#
# COMPACT_ATOMS: atom_id res chain seq x y z
N VAL A 1 8.47 19.59 25.47
CA VAL A 1 9.23 20.18 26.57
C VAL A 1 9.96 19.00 27.23
N CYS A 2 11.26 18.85 26.93
CA CYS A 2 12.11 17.84 27.56
C CYS A 2 12.64 18.40 28.87
N HIS A 3 12.38 17.71 29.97
CA HIS A 3 13.07 17.95 31.24
C HIS A 3 14.43 17.26 31.20
N LEU A 4 15.51 18.04 31.32
CA LEU A 4 16.84 17.57 31.56
C LEU A 4 16.98 17.22 33.06
N GLY A 5 17.09 15.95 33.38
CA GLY A 5 17.51 15.46 34.67
C GLY A 5 19.03 15.31 34.68
N GLU A 6 19.69 15.79 35.74
CA GLU A 6 21.12 15.75 35.95
C GLU A 6 21.63 14.30 36.02
N SER A 7 22.73 14.01 35.35
CA SER A 7 23.36 12.69 35.24
C SER A 7 24.46 12.53 36.25
N ASP A 8 24.31 11.55 37.13
CA ASP A 8 25.44 10.99 37.87
C ASP A 8 26.28 10.14 36.93
N GLY A 9 27.51 10.60 36.69
CA GLY A 9 28.43 10.08 35.69
C GLY A 9 28.91 8.66 35.93
N ASN A 10 28.10 7.66 35.60
CA ASN A 10 28.55 6.27 35.56
C ASN A 10 28.14 5.66 34.19
N TRP A 11 28.99 5.90 33.18
CA TRP A 11 28.87 5.29 31.86
C TRP A 11 29.39 3.85 31.93
N THR A 12 28.57 2.91 32.35
CA THR A 12 28.83 1.50 32.03
C THR A 12 28.63 1.33 30.53
N GLN A 13 29.73 1.00 29.84
CA GLN A 13 29.64 0.54 28.44
C GLN A 13 28.68 -0.64 28.39
N ARG A 14 27.47 -0.40 27.89
CA ARG A 14 26.59 -1.48 27.45
C ARG A 14 27.24 -2.09 26.21
N THR A 15 27.77 -3.28 26.40
CA THR A 15 28.17 -4.14 25.28
C THR A 15 26.92 -4.38 24.43
N THR A 16 26.98 -3.94 23.18
CA THR A 16 25.95 -4.15 22.17
C THR A 16 25.88 -5.63 21.77
N THR A 17 25.33 -6.43 22.66
CA THR A 17 24.70 -7.71 22.34
C THR A 17 23.20 -7.59 22.57
N ASP A 18 22.62 -6.51 22.08
CA ASP A 18 21.19 -6.48 21.91
C ASP A 18 20.88 -7.44 20.77
N PHE A 19 20.53 -8.67 21.14
CA PHE A 19 19.84 -9.59 20.27
C PHE A 19 18.68 -8.80 19.66
N LYS A 20 18.77 -8.49 18.36
CA LYS A 20 17.58 -8.17 17.58
C LYS A 20 16.69 -9.38 17.77
N GLU A 21 15.66 -9.28 18.61
CA GLU A 21 14.52 -10.19 18.49
C GLU A 21 14.14 -10.16 17.01
N GLU A 22 14.41 -11.25 16.30
CA GLU A 22 13.83 -11.45 14.98
C GLU A 22 12.33 -11.31 15.19
N LYS A 23 11.79 -10.18 14.78
CA LYS A 23 10.32 -10.02 14.70
C LYS A 23 9.86 -11.09 13.72
N THR A 24 9.46 -12.25 14.24
CA THR A 24 8.88 -13.32 13.46
C THR A 24 7.53 -12.84 12.95
N GLY A 25 7.58 -12.10 11.84
CA GLY A 25 6.40 -11.65 11.15
C GLY A 25 5.74 -12.80 10.38
N LYS A 26 4.48 -12.61 10.02
CA LYS A 26 3.73 -13.55 9.17
C LYS A 26 3.39 -12.91 7.82
N LEU A 27 2.97 -13.70 6.85
CA LEU A 27 2.30 -13.17 5.67
C LEU A 27 0.91 -12.61 6.06
N PRO A 28 0.40 -11.58 5.38
CA PRO A 28 -0.91 -11.02 5.68
C PRO A 28 -2.03 -12.05 5.38
N ASP A 29 -3.06 -12.09 6.20
CA ASP A 29 -4.19 -13.00 6.01
C ASP A 29 -5.06 -12.59 4.81
N PHE A 30 -5.05 -11.29 4.44
CA PHE A 30 -5.74 -10.78 3.27
C PHE A 30 -4.94 -9.67 2.57
N ILE A 31 -5.17 -9.53 1.27
CA ILE A 31 -4.57 -8.51 0.41
C ILE A 31 -5.67 -7.76 -0.33
N GLY A 32 -5.77 -6.46 -0.10
CA GLY A 32 -6.66 -5.56 -0.83
C GLY A 32 -6.05 -5.17 -2.16
N CYS A 33 -6.58 -5.71 -3.25
CA CYS A 33 -6.03 -5.55 -4.59
C CYS A 33 -6.59 -4.36 -5.38
N GLY A 34 -7.49 -3.61 -4.82
CA GLY A 34 -8.08 -2.45 -5.52
C GLY A 34 -9.60 -2.40 -5.38
N PHE A 35 -10.27 -1.60 -6.19
CA PHE A 35 -9.71 -0.77 -7.27
C PHE A 35 -9.41 0.65 -6.78
N GLN A 36 -8.42 1.29 -7.40
CA GLN A 36 -8.10 2.68 -7.09
C GLN A 36 -9.33 3.58 -7.29
N LYS A 37 -9.58 4.50 -6.35
CA LYS A 37 -10.76 5.39 -6.27
C LYS A 37 -12.08 4.69 -5.93
N SER A 38 -12.02 3.49 -5.35
CA SER A 38 -13.17 2.74 -4.83
C SER A 38 -13.19 2.73 -3.29
N ALA A 39 -12.81 3.83 -2.66
CA ALA A 39 -12.79 4.03 -1.20
C ALA A 39 -11.86 3.08 -0.42
N THR A 40 -10.77 2.61 -1.02
CA THR A 40 -9.82 1.69 -0.41
C THR A 40 -9.13 2.27 0.84
N SER A 41 -8.82 3.57 0.87
CA SER A 41 -8.28 4.23 2.07
C SER A 41 -9.28 4.25 3.23
N ALA A 42 -10.56 4.52 2.94
CA ALA A 42 -11.61 4.47 3.97
C ALA A 42 -11.81 3.04 4.49
N LEU A 43 -11.74 2.04 3.59
CA LEU A 43 -11.80 0.63 3.96
C LEU A 43 -10.65 0.25 4.90
N SER A 44 -9.41 0.66 4.56
CA SER A 44 -8.23 0.42 5.41
C SER A 44 -8.40 1.02 6.81
N ILE A 45 -8.83 2.28 6.89
CA ILE A 45 -9.05 2.98 8.16
C ILE A 45 -10.13 2.29 8.99
N ASN A 46 -11.27 1.92 8.37
CA ASN A 46 -12.37 1.29 9.08
C ASN A 46 -12.01 -0.12 9.56
N LEU A 47 -11.35 -0.92 8.74
CA LEU A 47 -10.90 -2.25 9.15
C LEU A 47 -9.91 -2.18 10.32
N ASN A 48 -8.98 -1.21 10.28
CA ASN A 48 -7.99 -1.04 11.34
C ASN A 48 -8.56 -0.52 12.67
N GLN A 49 -9.83 -0.11 12.70
CA GLN A 49 -10.56 0.19 13.95
C GLN A 49 -11.05 -1.07 14.68
N HIS A 50 -11.08 -2.21 13.99
CA HIS A 50 -11.52 -3.46 14.62
C HIS A 50 -10.38 -4.02 15.50
N PRO A 51 -10.66 -4.42 16.76
CA PRO A 51 -9.61 -4.84 17.70
C PRO A 51 -8.81 -6.06 17.23
N ASP A 52 -9.42 -6.94 16.46
CA ASP A 52 -8.80 -8.17 15.97
C ASP A 52 -8.21 -8.05 14.55
N ILE A 53 -8.21 -6.85 13.97
CA ILE A 53 -7.64 -6.60 12.64
C ILE A 53 -6.49 -5.60 12.76
N HIS A 54 -5.42 -5.88 12.04
CA HIS A 54 -4.27 -5.00 11.94
C HIS A 54 -3.88 -4.75 10.49
N ILE A 55 -3.92 -3.48 10.09
CA ILE A 55 -3.39 -3.02 8.80
C ILE A 55 -2.21 -2.10 9.11
N PRO A 56 -0.97 -2.58 8.91
CA PRO A 56 0.21 -1.80 9.23
C PRO A 56 0.37 -0.62 8.26
N PHE A 57 1.01 0.43 8.76
CA PHE A 57 1.53 1.49 7.90
C PHE A 57 2.90 1.07 7.38
N CYS A 58 3.15 1.32 6.10
CA CYS A 58 4.48 1.14 5.54
C CYS A 58 5.36 2.32 5.97
N GLU A 59 6.37 2.04 6.78
CA GLU A 59 7.31 3.05 7.30
C GLU A 59 8.55 3.23 6.38
N HIS A 60 8.59 2.53 5.24
CA HIS A 60 9.72 2.61 4.32
C HIS A 60 9.59 3.81 3.38
N ASP A 61 10.71 4.43 3.03
CA ASP A 61 10.77 5.61 2.14
C ASP A 61 10.16 5.36 0.75
N ASP A 62 10.19 4.11 0.28
CA ASP A 62 9.56 3.69 -0.98
C ASP A 62 8.03 3.57 -0.91
N CYS A 63 7.42 3.73 0.26
CA CYS A 63 5.97 3.76 0.46
C CYS A 63 5.45 5.21 0.51
N PRO A 64 5.18 5.87 -0.61
CA PRO A 64 4.94 7.31 -0.69
C PRO A 64 3.70 7.80 0.07
N TYR A 65 2.84 6.89 0.47
CA TYR A 65 1.59 7.22 1.17
C TYR A 65 1.46 6.53 2.54
N ASN A 66 2.51 5.84 2.98
CA ASN A 66 2.58 5.14 4.28
C ASN A 66 1.45 4.11 4.53
N VAL A 67 0.64 3.80 3.54
CA VAL A 67 -0.53 2.89 3.65
C VAL A 67 -0.56 1.80 2.58
N GLU A 68 0.24 1.93 1.52
CA GLU A 68 0.25 1.00 0.39
C GLU A 68 1.64 0.41 0.22
N PHE A 69 1.79 -0.88 0.46
CA PHE A 69 3.08 -1.56 0.31
C PHE A 69 3.51 -1.68 -1.15
N ASN A 70 2.56 -1.85 -2.05
CA ASN A 70 2.81 -2.10 -3.48
C ASN A 70 3.83 -3.21 -3.72
N PHE A 71 3.93 -4.16 -2.78
CA PHE A 71 4.97 -5.18 -2.74
C PHE A 71 4.98 -6.05 -3.99
N PHE A 72 3.83 -6.50 -4.45
CA PHE A 72 3.73 -7.40 -5.60
C PHE A 72 3.72 -6.69 -6.97
N SER A 73 3.60 -5.35 -7.00
CA SER A 73 3.47 -4.58 -8.25
C SER A 73 4.81 -3.99 -8.71
N SER A 74 5.15 -4.14 -9.99
CA SER A 74 6.31 -3.46 -10.60
C SER A 74 5.99 -2.07 -11.16
N LEU A 75 4.71 -1.71 -11.28
CA LEU A 75 4.29 -0.43 -11.88
C LEU A 75 4.58 0.80 -11.03
N SER A 76 4.70 0.64 -9.75
CA SER A 76 4.89 1.75 -8.84
C SER A 76 6.38 2.08 -8.70
N GLN A 77 6.74 3.37 -8.76
CA GLN A 77 8.04 3.84 -8.24
C GLN A 77 8.18 3.55 -6.73
N ALA A 78 7.09 3.19 -6.08
CA ALA A 78 6.96 2.76 -4.71
C ALA A 78 6.94 1.23 -4.56
N ASN A 79 7.54 0.51 -5.49
CA ASN A 79 7.64 -0.94 -5.44
C ASN A 79 8.63 -1.36 -4.34
N THR A 80 8.14 -2.11 -3.36
CA THR A 80 8.96 -2.64 -2.26
C THR A 80 9.38 -4.10 -2.46
N TRP A 81 9.15 -4.71 -3.62
CA TRP A 81 9.53 -6.10 -3.91
C TRP A 81 11.02 -6.38 -3.70
N HIS A 82 11.87 -5.40 -4.01
CA HIS A 82 13.33 -5.50 -3.85
C HIS A 82 13.78 -5.66 -2.39
N LEU A 83 12.93 -5.33 -1.41
CA LEU A 83 13.20 -5.50 0.02
C LEU A 83 13.02 -6.96 0.47
N GLY A 84 12.40 -7.79 -0.36
CA GLY A 84 12.26 -9.23 -0.13
C GLY A 84 11.08 -9.61 0.78
N VAL A 85 10.74 -10.92 0.72
CA VAL A 85 9.57 -11.48 1.42
C VAL A 85 9.71 -11.40 2.94
N ASP A 86 10.92 -11.51 3.48
CA ASP A 86 11.12 -11.46 4.93
C ASP A 86 10.91 -10.04 5.46
N TRP A 87 11.33 -9.01 4.72
CA TRP A 87 10.96 -7.64 5.04
C TRP A 87 9.44 -7.45 4.99
N TYR A 88 8.78 -7.97 3.94
CA TYR A 88 7.33 -7.87 3.84
C TYR A 88 6.62 -8.49 5.04
N LYS A 89 7.01 -9.72 5.43
CA LYS A 89 6.49 -10.40 6.62
C LYS A 89 6.70 -9.62 7.90
N SER A 90 7.86 -8.98 8.07
CA SER A 90 8.19 -8.26 9.30
C SER A 90 7.23 -7.12 9.64
N ASN A 91 6.44 -6.66 8.67
CA ASN A 91 5.41 -5.63 8.87
C ASN A 91 4.11 -6.18 9.47
N PHE A 92 3.90 -7.49 9.48
CA PHE A 92 2.66 -8.12 9.95
C PHE A 92 2.94 -8.95 11.20
N PRO A 93 2.55 -8.46 12.39
CA PRO A 93 2.82 -9.15 13.64
C PRO A 93 2.08 -10.49 13.73
N ASN A 94 2.70 -11.47 14.37
CA ASN A 94 2.10 -12.77 14.66
C ASN A 94 1.55 -12.79 16.09
N ASP A 95 0.62 -11.89 16.39
CA ASP A 95 0.04 -11.65 17.73
C ASP A 95 -1.39 -12.17 17.89
N GLY A 96 -1.85 -12.98 16.93
CA GLY A 96 -3.20 -13.55 16.91
C GLY A 96 -4.23 -12.70 16.16
N ARG A 97 -3.91 -11.45 15.83
CA ARG A 97 -4.80 -10.61 15.00
C ARG A 97 -4.76 -11.03 13.53
N MET A 98 -5.86 -10.79 12.83
CA MET A 98 -5.90 -10.87 11.37
C MET A 98 -5.14 -9.67 10.80
N CYS A 99 -4.14 -9.93 9.98
CA CYS A 99 -3.35 -8.87 9.35
C CYS A 99 -3.67 -8.75 7.87
N GLY A 100 -3.64 -7.53 7.35
CA GLY A 100 -3.81 -7.30 5.92
C GLY A 100 -3.11 -6.06 5.42
N GLU A 101 -3.01 -5.95 4.11
CA GLU A 101 -2.61 -4.73 3.42
C GLU A 101 -3.59 -4.38 2.32
N ILE A 102 -3.61 -3.11 1.89
CA ILE A 102 -4.44 -2.65 0.77
C ILE A 102 -3.59 -1.81 -0.15
N SER A 103 -3.26 -2.37 -1.32
CA SER A 103 -2.51 -1.73 -2.40
C SER A 103 -3.35 -1.67 -3.68
N PRO A 104 -4.14 -0.60 -3.89
CA PRO A 104 -5.09 -0.50 -5.00
C PRO A 104 -4.46 -0.59 -6.39
N ASN A 105 -3.15 -0.37 -6.49
CA ASN A 105 -2.42 -0.43 -7.75
C ASN A 105 -2.25 -1.86 -8.30
N TYR A 106 -2.50 -2.89 -7.50
CA TYR A 106 -2.41 -4.28 -7.95
C TYR A 106 -3.37 -4.59 -9.10
N CYS A 107 -4.51 -3.90 -9.17
CA CYS A 107 -5.48 -4.07 -10.25
C CYS A 107 -5.00 -3.60 -11.64
N TRP A 108 -3.86 -2.89 -11.72
CA TRP A 108 -3.32 -2.41 -12.99
C TRP A 108 -2.41 -3.43 -13.69
N VAL A 109 -1.86 -4.39 -12.97
CA VAL A 109 -0.90 -5.40 -13.43
C VAL A 109 -1.32 -6.77 -12.93
N VAL A 110 -2.56 -7.12 -13.21
CA VAL A 110 -3.20 -8.33 -12.69
C VAL A 110 -2.38 -9.58 -12.95
N ASP A 111 -1.87 -9.77 -14.16
CA ASP A 111 -1.10 -10.97 -14.54
C ASP A 111 0.18 -11.12 -13.71
N GLU A 112 0.93 -10.02 -13.52
CA GLU A 112 2.14 -10.04 -12.72
C GLU A 112 1.83 -10.26 -11.23
N VAL A 113 0.88 -9.49 -10.70
CA VAL A 113 0.53 -9.51 -9.28
C VAL A 113 -0.07 -10.85 -8.89
N SER A 114 -1.01 -11.38 -9.67
CA SER A 114 -1.65 -12.67 -9.37
C SER A 114 -0.64 -13.81 -9.36
N LYS A 115 0.30 -13.81 -10.29
CA LYS A 115 1.39 -14.78 -10.33
C LYS A 115 2.27 -14.68 -9.09
N LYS A 116 2.73 -13.48 -8.74
CA LYS A 116 3.59 -13.27 -7.56
C LYS A 116 2.88 -13.63 -6.25
N ILE A 117 1.60 -13.27 -6.11
CA ILE A 117 0.80 -13.65 -4.93
C ILE A 117 0.67 -15.18 -4.88
N TYR A 118 0.31 -15.82 -5.98
CA TYR A 118 0.16 -17.28 -6.02
C TYR A 118 1.45 -18.02 -5.66
N GLU A 119 2.60 -17.57 -6.19
CA GLU A 119 3.90 -18.19 -5.93
C GLU A 119 4.41 -18.00 -4.49
N ASN A 120 4.09 -16.86 -3.85
CA ASN A 120 4.64 -16.51 -2.54
C ASN A 120 3.62 -16.62 -1.40
N HIS A 121 2.34 -16.53 -1.71
CA HIS A 121 1.26 -16.54 -0.72
C HIS A 121 -0.06 -17.11 -1.28
N PRO A 122 -0.09 -18.39 -1.68
CA PRO A 122 -1.24 -19.01 -2.37
C PRO A 122 -2.54 -19.03 -1.56
N ASN A 123 -2.46 -18.89 -0.24
CA ASN A 123 -3.62 -18.92 0.66
C ASN A 123 -4.14 -17.51 1.04
N ALA A 124 -3.58 -16.44 0.46
CA ALA A 124 -4.04 -15.08 0.71
C ALA A 124 -5.51 -14.91 0.30
N LYS A 125 -6.30 -14.29 1.16
CA LYS A 125 -7.65 -13.83 0.78
C LYS A 125 -7.53 -12.53 0.03
N LEU A 126 -8.11 -12.46 -1.16
CA LEU A 126 -8.08 -11.25 -1.98
C LEU A 126 -9.35 -10.43 -1.75
N LEU A 127 -9.17 -9.14 -1.48
CA LEU A 127 -10.25 -8.20 -1.23
C LEU A 127 -10.30 -7.16 -2.34
N PHE A 128 -11.48 -6.99 -2.94
CA PHE A 128 -11.72 -6.00 -3.98
C PHE A 128 -12.86 -5.07 -3.57
N SER A 129 -12.63 -3.77 -3.64
CA SER A 129 -13.64 -2.73 -3.47
C SER A 129 -14.03 -2.19 -4.84
N LEU A 130 -15.29 -2.32 -5.20
CA LEU A 130 -15.84 -1.90 -6.50
C LEU A 130 -16.63 -0.59 -6.35
N ARG A 131 -16.64 0.19 -7.42
CA ARG A 131 -17.40 1.43 -7.54
C ARG A 131 -17.99 1.51 -8.94
N ASN A 132 -19.08 2.28 -9.10
CA ASN A 132 -19.57 2.62 -10.44
C ASN A 132 -18.40 3.12 -11.31
N PRO A 133 -18.15 2.55 -12.48
CA PRO A 133 -16.94 2.86 -13.27
C PRO A 133 -16.88 4.33 -13.72
N ILE A 134 -18.01 4.98 -13.98
CA ILE A 134 -18.07 6.40 -14.33
C ILE A 134 -17.65 7.27 -13.14
N ASP A 135 -18.21 7.01 -11.96
CA ASP A 135 -17.88 7.73 -10.73
C ASP A 135 -16.42 7.51 -10.32
N ARG A 136 -15.91 6.30 -10.54
CA ARG A 136 -14.52 5.96 -10.30
C ARG A 136 -13.60 6.77 -11.21
N ALA A 137 -13.88 6.76 -12.53
CA ALA A 137 -13.11 7.49 -13.52
C ALA A 137 -13.11 9.00 -13.23
N TYR A 138 -14.25 9.57 -12.90
CA TYR A 138 -14.34 10.98 -12.52
C TYR A 138 -13.56 11.30 -11.24
N SER A 139 -13.62 10.43 -10.25
CA SER A 139 -12.82 10.57 -9.02
C SER A 139 -11.32 10.49 -9.31
N ALA A 140 -10.90 9.64 -10.24
CA ALA A 140 -9.51 9.55 -10.67
C ALA A 140 -9.07 10.83 -11.40
N TYR A 141 -9.89 11.32 -12.33
CA TYR A 141 -9.65 12.59 -13.03
C TYR A 141 -9.43 13.75 -12.04
N ASN A 142 -10.32 13.90 -11.07
CA ASN A 142 -10.18 14.96 -10.06
C ASN A 142 -8.90 14.81 -9.21
N MET A 143 -8.53 13.59 -8.86
CA MET A 143 -7.30 13.35 -8.12
C MET A 143 -6.07 13.79 -8.91
N TYR A 144 -6.00 13.41 -10.17
CA TYR A 144 -4.82 13.72 -11.00
C TYR A 144 -4.77 15.18 -11.43
N THR A 145 -5.91 15.83 -11.65
CA THR A 145 -5.95 17.21 -12.11
C THR A 145 -5.88 18.24 -10.96
N GLN A 146 -6.43 17.91 -9.81
CA GLN A 146 -6.54 18.87 -8.69
C GLN A 146 -5.52 18.61 -7.58
N ILE A 147 -5.28 17.35 -7.25
CA ILE A 147 -4.41 16.98 -6.12
C ILE A 147 -2.95 16.85 -6.55
N TYR A 148 -2.72 16.29 -7.73
CA TYR A 148 -1.37 16.02 -8.25
C TYR A 148 -1.02 16.76 -9.55
N PRO A 149 -1.40 18.03 -9.73
CA PRO A 149 -1.22 18.74 -11.01
C PRO A 149 0.26 18.93 -11.41
N LYS A 150 1.19 18.74 -10.48
CA LYS A 150 2.64 18.97 -10.70
C LYS A 150 3.45 17.66 -10.73
N SER A 151 2.83 16.51 -10.53
CA SER A 151 3.56 15.26 -10.51
C SER A 151 3.64 14.67 -11.91
N ASN A 152 4.78 14.81 -12.58
CA ASN A 152 5.13 14.01 -13.76
C ASN A 152 5.23 12.50 -13.44
N ARG A 153 4.90 12.09 -12.22
CA ARG A 153 5.02 10.72 -11.73
C ARG A 153 4.16 9.70 -12.46
N TRP A 154 3.10 10.14 -13.13
CA TRP A 154 2.08 9.25 -13.69
C TRP A 154 2.05 9.29 -15.22
N GLY A 155 3.20 9.47 -15.85
CA GLY A 155 3.50 9.39 -17.26
C GLY A 155 2.31 9.39 -18.22
N GLY A 156 1.98 10.53 -18.80
CA GLY A 156 1.03 10.61 -19.89
C GLY A 156 -0.32 11.28 -19.61
N TRP A 157 -0.57 11.73 -18.40
CA TRP A 157 -1.80 12.46 -18.08
C TRP A 157 -1.71 13.89 -18.60
N LYS A 158 -2.58 14.23 -19.56
CA LYS A 158 -2.72 15.61 -19.99
C LYS A 158 -3.69 16.34 -19.06
N ILE A 159 -3.14 16.87 -17.98
CA ILE A 159 -3.87 17.53 -16.87
C ILE A 159 -4.74 18.70 -17.36
N ASN A 160 -4.40 19.30 -18.51
CA ASN A 160 -5.12 20.45 -19.09
C ASN A 160 -6.27 20.06 -20.03
N GLU A 161 -6.48 18.76 -20.24
CA GLU A 161 -7.54 18.28 -21.12
C GLU A 161 -8.82 17.98 -20.35
N SER A 162 -9.95 18.04 -21.05
CA SER A 162 -11.25 17.75 -20.44
C SER A 162 -11.36 16.31 -19.94
N PHE A 163 -12.28 16.06 -18.99
CA PHE A 163 -12.58 14.71 -18.53
C PHE A 163 -12.92 13.75 -19.68
N ILE A 164 -13.73 14.21 -20.63
CA ILE A 164 -14.11 13.40 -21.80
C ILE A 164 -12.89 13.05 -22.66
N TRP A 165 -11.96 13.98 -22.85
CA TRP A 165 -10.73 13.69 -23.59
C TRP A 165 -9.88 12.63 -22.86
N ASN A 166 -9.67 12.80 -21.55
CA ASN A 166 -8.93 11.84 -20.73
C ASN A 166 -9.60 10.46 -20.70
N LEU A 167 -10.94 10.42 -20.61
CA LEU A 167 -11.69 9.16 -20.64
C LEU A 167 -11.44 8.38 -21.93
N LYS A 168 -11.27 9.07 -23.07
CA LYS A 168 -11.02 8.43 -24.37
C LYS A 168 -9.58 8.03 -24.61
N ASN A 169 -8.62 8.74 -24.02
CA ASN A 169 -7.21 8.67 -24.42
C ASN A 169 -6.27 8.18 -23.32
N THR A 170 -6.76 7.96 -22.12
CA THR A 170 -5.91 7.58 -20.98
C THR A 170 -6.32 6.20 -20.47
N PRO A 171 -5.45 5.17 -20.59
CA PRO A 171 -5.76 3.79 -20.18
C PRO A 171 -6.25 3.65 -18.74
N ALA A 172 -5.73 4.47 -17.85
CA ALA A 172 -6.14 4.47 -16.43
C ALA A 172 -7.65 4.70 -16.20
N PHE A 173 -8.39 5.21 -17.16
CA PHE A 173 -9.85 5.33 -17.07
C PHE A 173 -10.58 4.10 -17.61
N HIS A 174 -9.89 3.25 -18.36
CA HIS A 174 -10.47 2.11 -19.06
C HIS A 174 -10.49 0.85 -18.20
N ILE A 175 -10.43 0.94 -16.87
CA ILE A 175 -10.61 -0.26 -16.05
C ILE A 175 -11.97 -0.86 -16.35
N ASN A 176 -11.93 -1.94 -17.08
CA ASN A 176 -13.09 -2.74 -17.36
C ASN A 176 -13.17 -3.83 -16.30
N TYR A 177 -14.21 -3.80 -15.47
CA TYR A 177 -14.42 -4.82 -14.44
C TYR A 177 -14.84 -6.18 -15.02
N LEU A 178 -15.02 -6.26 -16.34
CA LEU A 178 -15.57 -7.44 -17.04
C LEU A 178 -14.53 -8.18 -17.89
N GLU A 179 -13.31 -7.70 -17.94
CA GLU A 179 -12.15 -8.40 -18.51
C GLU A 179 -11.27 -8.96 -17.34
#